data_f9c8d375412f38ff77e27234426ce190
#
_entry.id   f9c8d375412f38ff77e27234426ce190
#
_cell.length_a   1.000
_cell.length_b   1.000
_cell.length_c   1.000
_cell.angle_alpha   90.00
_cell.angle_beta   90.00
_cell.angle_gamma   90.00
#
_symmetry.space_group_name_H-M   'P 1'
#
loop_
_entity.id
_entity.type
_entity.pdbx_description
1 polymer ?
#
loop_
_entity_poly.entity_id
_entity_poly.type
_entity_poly.pdbx_seq_one_letter_code
_entity_poly.pdbx_strand_id
1 'polypeptide(L)'
;GAHVADPVFLCGVEEYENLIQNSHAEKKEPYVLSFLLDPDSRKREAVQRMAAQFDKPALNLLHAMDFEENRKKLDLPNTKTDLDIEDWLFYYRNADFILTDSFHGTCFAIIFKKPFISIANTRRGDKRFVSLLKELGLLERLVYDPARIGQDKTLFQDIDYEKVYRILDEKAAFSREWLRQALLAPKPKASDLFRTVDGKINETTQKILRLQKLIYEQGQQLERLNRLLEKKEGNP
;
A
#
# COMPACT_ATOMS: atom_id res chain seq x y z
N GLY A 1 -2.14 -2.89 22.82
CA GLY A 1 -3.01 -3.39 21.76
C GLY A 1 -2.38 -4.57 21.05
N ALA A 2 -3.17 -5.46 20.47
CA ALA A 2 -2.67 -6.57 19.67
C ALA A 2 -2.39 -6.12 18.22
N HIS A 3 -1.35 -6.67 17.60
CA HIS A 3 -1.09 -6.52 16.18
C HIS A 3 -1.80 -7.67 15.45
N VAL A 4 -2.86 -7.35 14.73
CA VAL A 4 -3.70 -8.30 13.98
C VAL A 4 -3.45 -8.19 12.48
N ALA A 5 -3.81 -9.24 11.73
CA ALA A 5 -3.76 -9.23 10.27
C ALA A 5 -4.76 -8.22 9.68
N ASP A 6 -4.47 -7.74 8.46
CA ASP A 6 -5.45 -6.97 7.71
C ASP A 6 -6.71 -7.84 7.47
N PRO A 7 -7.92 -7.27 7.54
CA PRO A 7 -9.17 -8.01 7.39
C PRO A 7 -9.25 -8.86 6.11
N VAL A 8 -8.59 -8.49 5.03
CA VAL A 8 -8.60 -9.27 3.78
C VAL A 8 -7.99 -10.67 3.94
N PHE A 9 -7.16 -10.91 4.96
CA PHE A 9 -6.60 -12.23 5.26
C PHE A 9 -7.46 -13.06 6.21
N LEU A 10 -8.58 -12.53 6.71
CA LEU A 10 -9.46 -13.26 7.62
C LEU A 10 -10.48 -14.13 6.90
N CYS A 11 -10.74 -13.87 5.62
CA CYS A 11 -11.53 -14.72 4.75
C CYS A 11 -10.63 -15.80 4.11
N GLY A 12 -11.22 -16.95 3.78
CA GLY A 12 -10.56 -17.96 2.93
C GLY A 12 -10.43 -17.47 1.49
N VAL A 13 -9.49 -18.03 0.73
CA VAL A 13 -9.36 -17.72 -0.71
C VAL A 13 -10.62 -18.10 -1.48
N GLU A 14 -11.35 -19.09 -1.01
CA GLU A 14 -12.60 -19.61 -1.60
C GLU A 14 -13.67 -18.51 -1.70
N GLU A 15 -13.74 -17.60 -0.73
CA GLU A 15 -14.68 -16.49 -0.75
C GLU A 15 -14.39 -15.52 -1.91
N TYR A 16 -13.12 -15.27 -2.18
CA TYR A 16 -12.69 -14.46 -3.32
C TYR A 16 -12.89 -15.19 -4.66
N GLU A 17 -12.64 -16.51 -4.71
CA GLU A 17 -12.92 -17.32 -5.90
C GLU A 17 -14.42 -17.34 -6.22
N ASN A 18 -15.31 -17.36 -5.21
CA ASN A 18 -16.75 -17.25 -5.40
C ASN A 18 -17.17 -15.90 -6.00
N LEU A 19 -16.53 -14.78 -5.57
CA LEU A 19 -16.77 -13.49 -6.20
C LEU A 19 -16.33 -13.46 -7.67
N ILE A 20 -15.17 -14.04 -7.97
CA ILE A 20 -14.64 -14.11 -9.35
C ILE A 20 -15.60 -14.83 -10.30
N GLN A 21 -16.42 -15.78 -9.83
CA GLN A 21 -17.40 -16.47 -10.68
C GLN A 21 -18.45 -15.52 -11.29
N ASN A 22 -18.67 -14.36 -10.69
CA ASN A 22 -19.57 -13.33 -11.20
C ASN A 22 -18.87 -12.31 -12.12
N SER A 23 -17.57 -12.49 -12.38
CA SER A 23 -16.81 -11.60 -13.26
C SER A 23 -17.26 -11.72 -14.71
N HIS A 24 -17.31 -10.59 -15.40
CA HIS A 24 -17.51 -10.49 -16.85
C HIS A 24 -16.19 -10.40 -17.61
N ALA A 25 -15.06 -10.41 -16.91
CA ALA A 25 -13.73 -10.33 -17.51
C ALA A 25 -13.34 -11.65 -18.20
N GLU A 26 -12.60 -11.54 -19.29
CA GLU A 26 -12.07 -12.68 -20.03
C GLU A 26 -10.54 -12.67 -20.03
N LYS A 27 -9.93 -13.82 -19.81
CA LYS A 27 -8.49 -14.02 -20.04
C LYS A 27 -8.27 -14.48 -21.49
N LYS A 28 -7.82 -13.54 -22.31
CA LYS A 28 -7.53 -13.83 -23.72
C LYS A 28 -6.13 -14.43 -23.92
N GLU A 29 -5.13 -13.86 -23.22
CA GLU A 29 -3.72 -14.24 -23.32
C GLU A 29 -3.03 -14.14 -21.96
N PRO A 30 -1.88 -14.81 -21.76
CA PRO A 30 -1.04 -14.60 -20.58
C PRO A 30 -0.57 -13.15 -20.48
N TYR A 31 -0.56 -12.57 -19.30
CA TYR A 31 -0.17 -11.18 -19.06
C TYR A 31 0.53 -10.98 -17.72
N VAL A 32 1.32 -9.92 -17.64
CA VAL A 32 1.76 -9.35 -16.37
C VAL A 32 0.82 -8.20 -15.98
N LEU A 33 0.54 -8.06 -14.70
CA LEU A 33 -0.43 -7.08 -14.18
C LEU A 33 0.29 -5.92 -13.51
N SER A 34 -0.12 -4.70 -13.79
CA SER A 34 0.20 -3.55 -12.95
C SER A 34 -1.07 -2.98 -12.31
N PHE A 35 -0.99 -2.65 -11.02
CA PHE A 35 -2.02 -1.88 -10.32
C PHE A 35 -1.37 -0.74 -9.54
N LEU A 36 -1.49 0.48 -10.07
CA LEU A 36 -0.82 1.66 -9.56
C LEU A 36 -1.82 2.73 -9.12
N LEU A 37 -1.70 3.13 -7.84
CA LEU A 37 -2.52 4.20 -7.26
C LEU A 37 -1.98 5.59 -7.61
N ASP A 38 -0.66 5.73 -7.66
CA ASP A 38 0.03 6.99 -7.95
C ASP A 38 1.08 6.76 -9.07
N PRO A 39 0.65 6.58 -10.34
CA PRO A 39 1.56 6.38 -11.46
C PRO A 39 2.42 7.62 -11.75
N ASP A 40 3.64 7.37 -12.18
CA ASP A 40 4.60 8.36 -12.67
C ASP A 40 5.47 7.76 -13.78
N SER A 41 6.37 8.54 -14.38
CA SER A 41 7.25 8.09 -15.45
C SER A 41 8.15 6.93 -15.03
N ARG A 42 8.68 6.91 -13.81
CA ARG A 42 9.57 5.84 -13.32
C ARG A 42 8.81 4.53 -13.13
N LYS A 43 7.58 4.60 -12.61
CA LYS A 43 6.71 3.42 -12.47
C LYS A 43 6.24 2.92 -13.83
N ARG A 44 5.94 3.81 -14.79
CA ARG A 44 5.66 3.45 -16.18
C ARG A 44 6.80 2.63 -16.79
N GLU A 45 8.03 3.12 -16.69
CA GLU A 45 9.21 2.40 -17.16
C GLU A 45 9.40 1.06 -16.46
N ALA A 46 9.10 0.98 -15.14
CA ALA A 46 9.15 -0.28 -14.40
C ALA A 46 8.14 -1.30 -14.93
N VAL A 47 6.92 -0.89 -15.28
CA VAL A 47 5.92 -1.74 -15.94
C VAL A 47 6.44 -2.25 -17.30
N GLN A 48 7.03 -1.38 -18.09
CA GLN A 48 7.58 -1.76 -19.39
C GLN A 48 8.74 -2.75 -19.26
N ARG A 49 9.64 -2.55 -18.29
CA ARG A 49 10.74 -3.48 -18.01
C ARG A 49 10.24 -4.84 -17.51
N MET A 50 9.21 -4.85 -16.65
CA MET A 50 8.56 -6.08 -16.22
C MET A 50 7.93 -6.82 -17.39
N ALA A 51 7.18 -6.16 -18.25
CA ALA A 51 6.58 -6.75 -19.45
C ALA A 51 7.64 -7.37 -20.36
N ALA A 52 8.72 -6.66 -20.62
CA ALA A 52 9.85 -7.15 -21.42
C ALA A 52 10.56 -8.34 -20.74
N GLN A 53 10.71 -8.36 -19.41
CA GLN A 53 11.34 -9.47 -18.68
C GLN A 53 10.58 -10.80 -18.85
N PHE A 54 9.25 -10.73 -18.95
CA PHE A 54 8.39 -11.92 -19.13
C PHE A 54 8.01 -12.19 -20.57
N ASP A 55 8.38 -11.32 -21.50
CA ASP A 55 7.92 -11.37 -22.90
C ASP A 55 6.39 -11.50 -23.00
N LYS A 56 5.69 -10.67 -22.21
CA LYS A 56 4.22 -10.67 -22.10
C LYS A 56 3.66 -9.27 -22.10
N PRO A 57 2.44 -9.07 -22.64
CA PRO A 57 1.77 -7.78 -22.54
C PRO A 57 1.50 -7.40 -21.07
N ALA A 58 1.63 -6.12 -20.77
CA ALA A 58 1.16 -5.58 -19.49
C ALA A 58 -0.32 -5.25 -19.60
N LEU A 59 -1.12 -5.76 -18.65
CA LEU A 59 -2.45 -5.28 -18.34
C LEU A 59 -2.35 -4.30 -17.19
N ASN A 60 -2.86 -3.08 -17.37
CA ASN A 60 -2.71 -2.01 -16.40
C ASN A 60 -4.06 -1.69 -15.79
N LEU A 61 -4.17 -1.77 -14.46
CA LEU A 61 -5.35 -1.35 -13.72
C LEU A 61 -5.07 -0.03 -13.01
N LEU A 62 -6.01 0.91 -13.09
CA LEU A 62 -5.95 2.18 -12.38
C LEU A 62 -7.12 2.31 -11.41
N HIS A 63 -6.89 3.01 -10.33
CA HIS A 63 -7.94 3.35 -9.38
C HIS A 63 -8.90 4.39 -10.00
N ALA A 64 -10.19 4.24 -9.74
CA ALA A 64 -11.24 5.10 -10.32
C ALA A 64 -11.13 6.59 -9.93
N MET A 65 -10.55 6.91 -8.77
CA MET A 65 -10.28 8.29 -8.37
C MET A 65 -9.07 8.84 -9.15
N ASP A 66 -9.17 10.05 -9.64
CA ASP A 66 -8.14 10.74 -10.45
C ASP A 66 -7.77 10.01 -11.75
N PHE A 67 -8.71 9.25 -12.28
CA PHE A 67 -8.49 8.34 -13.39
C PHE A 67 -7.87 9.00 -14.62
N GLU A 68 -8.45 10.09 -15.10
CA GLU A 68 -7.99 10.77 -16.33
C GLU A 68 -6.54 11.28 -16.18
N GLU A 69 -6.18 11.80 -15.02
CA GLU A 69 -4.83 12.25 -14.73
C GLU A 69 -3.86 11.07 -14.63
N ASN A 70 -4.24 10.02 -13.93
CA ASN A 70 -3.43 8.82 -13.77
C ASN A 70 -3.23 8.07 -15.08
N ARG A 71 -4.25 8.02 -15.94
CA ARG A 71 -4.13 7.44 -17.29
C ARG A 71 -3.13 8.20 -18.13
N LYS A 72 -3.16 9.53 -18.12
CA LYS A 72 -2.18 10.37 -18.83
C LYS A 72 -0.76 10.19 -18.30
N LYS A 73 -0.60 10.02 -16.99
CA LYS A 73 0.71 9.79 -16.36
C LYS A 73 1.26 8.40 -16.69
N LEU A 74 0.42 7.39 -16.69
CA LEU A 74 0.82 6.02 -16.99
C LEU A 74 1.11 5.86 -18.49
N ASP A 75 0.23 6.39 -19.35
CA ASP A 75 0.36 6.40 -20.82
C ASP A 75 0.84 5.05 -21.40
N LEU A 76 0.17 3.98 -21.01
CA LEU A 76 0.43 2.61 -21.48
C LEU A 76 -0.82 2.01 -22.14
N PRO A 77 -0.64 1.17 -23.17
CA PRO A 77 -1.74 0.41 -23.77
C PRO A 77 -2.34 -0.57 -22.75
N ASN A 78 -3.50 -1.14 -23.07
CA ASN A 78 -4.21 -2.11 -22.23
C ASN A 78 -4.47 -1.61 -20.81
N THR A 79 -4.78 -0.32 -20.67
CA THR A 79 -5.15 0.27 -19.38
C THR A 79 -6.66 0.19 -19.20
N LYS A 80 -7.08 -0.47 -18.12
CA LYS A 80 -8.48 -0.64 -17.72
C LYS A 80 -8.81 0.20 -16.49
N THR A 81 -10.05 0.62 -16.45
CA THR A 81 -10.60 1.47 -15.40
C THR A 81 -12.05 1.13 -15.23
N ASP A 82 -12.63 1.61 -14.17
CA ASP A 82 -14.05 1.41 -13.89
C ASP A 82 -14.41 -0.09 -13.84
N LEU A 83 -13.52 -0.86 -13.19
CA LEU A 83 -13.73 -2.27 -12.93
C LEU A 83 -14.54 -2.43 -11.67
N ASP A 84 -15.50 -3.34 -11.69
CA ASP A 84 -16.08 -3.87 -10.48
C ASP A 84 -15.07 -4.74 -9.71
N ILE A 85 -15.43 -5.14 -8.52
CA ILE A 85 -14.54 -5.92 -7.64
C ILE A 85 -14.26 -7.30 -8.24
N GLU A 86 -15.25 -7.92 -8.84
CA GLU A 86 -15.21 -9.25 -9.43
C GLU A 86 -14.20 -9.29 -10.60
N ASP A 87 -14.23 -8.30 -11.48
CA ASP A 87 -13.32 -8.17 -12.61
C ASP A 87 -11.90 -7.85 -12.14
N TRP A 88 -11.78 -6.96 -11.13
CA TRP A 88 -10.48 -6.65 -10.54
C TRP A 88 -9.83 -7.89 -9.92
N LEU A 89 -10.58 -8.68 -9.14
CA LEU A 89 -10.13 -9.94 -8.57
C LEU A 89 -9.77 -10.97 -9.65
N PHE A 90 -10.59 -11.07 -10.71
CA PHE A 90 -10.32 -11.94 -11.83
C PHE A 90 -8.95 -11.63 -12.48
N TYR A 91 -8.65 -10.35 -12.73
CA TYR A 91 -7.37 -9.99 -13.32
C TYR A 91 -6.20 -10.27 -12.39
N TYR A 92 -6.34 -10.08 -11.09
CA TYR A 92 -5.33 -10.45 -10.11
C TYR A 92 -5.09 -11.96 -10.08
N ARG A 93 -6.16 -12.74 -10.02
CA ARG A 93 -6.13 -14.20 -9.96
C ARG A 93 -5.48 -14.84 -11.18
N ASN A 94 -5.62 -14.22 -12.34
CA ASN A 94 -5.16 -14.75 -13.62
C ASN A 94 -3.84 -14.17 -14.10
N ALA A 95 -3.24 -13.20 -13.40
CA ALA A 95 -1.94 -12.63 -13.75
C ALA A 95 -0.80 -13.64 -13.57
N ASP A 96 0.23 -13.55 -14.41
CA ASP A 96 1.43 -14.36 -14.26
C ASP A 96 2.46 -13.69 -13.34
N PHE A 97 2.45 -12.36 -13.26
CA PHE A 97 3.26 -11.56 -12.35
C PHE A 97 2.54 -10.26 -12.02
N ILE A 98 2.76 -9.69 -10.82
CA ILE A 98 2.07 -8.49 -10.37
C ILE A 98 3.07 -7.41 -9.94
N LEU A 99 2.88 -6.19 -10.42
CA LEU A 99 3.57 -4.99 -9.99
C LEU A 99 2.56 -4.01 -9.41
N THR A 100 2.74 -3.59 -8.16
CA THR A 100 1.77 -2.69 -7.52
C THR A 100 2.43 -1.71 -6.55
N ASP A 101 1.85 -0.52 -6.40
CA ASP A 101 2.13 0.41 -5.31
C ASP A 101 0.97 0.51 -4.31
N SER A 102 0.02 -0.42 -4.41
CA SER A 102 -1.12 -0.55 -3.51
C SER A 102 -0.85 -1.58 -2.43
N PHE A 103 -1.11 -1.22 -1.17
CA PHE A 103 -1.02 -2.17 -0.07
C PHE A 103 -1.99 -3.35 -0.25
N HIS A 104 -3.26 -3.08 -0.58
CA HIS A 104 -4.21 -4.16 -0.85
C HIS A 104 -3.86 -4.94 -2.14
N GLY A 105 -3.28 -4.26 -3.13
CA GLY A 105 -2.73 -4.97 -4.30
C GLY A 105 -1.67 -6.00 -3.91
N THR A 106 -0.79 -5.66 -2.95
CA THR A 106 0.17 -6.61 -2.37
C THR A 106 -0.53 -7.74 -1.61
N CYS A 107 -1.54 -7.43 -0.80
CA CYS A 107 -2.30 -8.44 -0.07
C CYS A 107 -2.94 -9.46 -1.03
N PHE A 108 -3.58 -9.00 -2.10
CA PHE A 108 -4.23 -9.90 -3.07
C PHE A 108 -3.23 -10.68 -3.94
N ALA A 109 -2.06 -10.13 -4.23
CA ALA A 109 -0.98 -10.93 -4.83
C ALA A 109 -0.59 -12.10 -3.92
N ILE A 110 -0.51 -11.89 -2.60
CA ILE A 110 -0.24 -12.94 -1.61
C ILE A 110 -1.41 -13.93 -1.54
N ILE A 111 -2.67 -13.46 -1.44
CA ILE A 111 -3.87 -14.29 -1.35
C ILE A 111 -3.98 -15.24 -2.56
N PHE A 112 -3.69 -14.75 -3.76
CA PHE A 112 -3.73 -15.58 -4.97
C PHE A 112 -2.41 -16.29 -5.28
N LYS A 113 -1.45 -16.28 -4.36
CA LYS A 113 -0.13 -16.91 -4.52
C LYS A 113 0.59 -16.50 -5.80
N LYS A 114 0.50 -15.21 -6.17
CA LYS A 114 1.14 -14.67 -7.37
C LYS A 114 2.53 -14.14 -7.07
N PRO A 115 3.51 -14.38 -7.95
CA PRO A 115 4.77 -13.67 -7.85
C PRO A 115 4.54 -12.18 -8.06
N PHE A 116 5.19 -11.35 -7.23
CA PHE A 116 4.93 -9.91 -7.24
C PHE A 116 6.15 -9.08 -6.83
N ILE A 117 6.09 -7.80 -7.18
CA ILE A 117 6.92 -6.72 -6.64
C ILE A 117 5.98 -5.61 -6.16
N SER A 118 6.25 -5.11 -4.96
CA SER A 118 5.57 -3.93 -4.41
C SER A 118 6.50 -2.72 -4.50
N ILE A 119 6.00 -1.62 -5.05
CA ILE A 119 6.69 -0.33 -5.01
C ILE A 119 6.20 0.42 -3.76
N ALA A 120 7.13 0.85 -2.91
CA ALA A 120 6.81 1.59 -1.71
C ALA A 120 6.11 2.91 -2.05
N ASN A 121 4.88 3.09 -1.58
CA ASN A 121 4.13 4.32 -1.76
C ASN A 121 4.29 5.21 -0.53
N THR A 122 5.34 6.03 -0.51
CA THR A 122 5.66 6.90 0.63
C THR A 122 4.63 8.01 0.85
N ARG A 123 3.91 8.44 -0.20
CA ARG A 123 2.81 9.43 -0.08
C ARG A 123 1.63 8.91 0.72
N ARG A 124 1.30 7.61 0.57
CA ARG A 124 0.19 6.95 1.26
C ARG A 124 0.63 6.19 2.51
N GLY A 125 1.93 6.16 2.79
CA GLY A 125 2.56 5.47 3.91
C GLY A 125 2.99 4.05 3.56
N ASP A 126 4.26 3.75 3.79
CA ASP A 126 4.92 2.48 3.48
C ASP A 126 4.96 1.51 4.67
N LYS A 127 4.66 1.97 5.88
CA LYS A 127 4.77 1.17 7.11
C LYS A 127 3.95 -0.12 7.08
N ARG A 128 2.80 -0.10 6.43
CA ARG A 128 1.95 -1.31 6.29
C ARG A 128 2.62 -2.36 5.41
N PHE A 129 3.23 -1.95 4.30
CA PHE A 129 4.01 -2.85 3.44
C PHE A 129 5.18 -3.46 4.20
N VAL A 130 5.98 -2.61 4.87
CA VAL A 130 7.13 -3.06 5.65
C VAL A 130 6.71 -4.05 6.73
N SER A 131 5.63 -3.75 7.48
CA SER A 131 5.12 -4.62 8.53
C SER A 131 4.72 -5.99 7.99
N LEU A 132 3.86 -6.01 6.96
CA LEU A 132 3.36 -7.24 6.35
C LEU A 132 4.49 -8.08 5.75
N LEU A 133 5.29 -7.47 4.87
CA LEU A 133 6.30 -8.20 4.11
C LEU A 133 7.46 -8.68 5.00
N LYS A 134 7.83 -7.91 6.03
CA LYS A 134 8.81 -8.36 7.03
C LYS A 134 8.30 -9.56 7.82
N GLU A 135 7.04 -9.55 8.25
CA GLU A 135 6.42 -10.64 8.99
C GLU A 135 6.35 -11.93 8.17
N LEU A 136 6.07 -11.81 6.88
CA LEU A 136 6.00 -12.94 5.95
C LEU A 136 7.36 -13.36 5.36
N GLY A 137 8.45 -12.68 5.69
CA GLY A 137 9.78 -12.95 5.13
C GLY A 137 9.92 -12.58 3.66
N LEU A 138 9.14 -11.57 3.19
CA LEU A 138 9.06 -11.12 1.79
C LEU A 138 9.53 -9.66 1.62
N LEU A 139 10.34 -9.14 2.55
CA LEU A 139 10.72 -7.73 2.53
C LEU A 139 11.51 -7.35 1.27
N GLU A 140 12.23 -8.30 0.66
CA GLU A 140 12.93 -8.13 -0.61
C GLU A 140 12.00 -7.80 -1.79
N ARG A 141 10.69 -8.09 -1.67
CA ARG A 141 9.67 -7.76 -2.67
C ARG A 141 9.23 -6.30 -2.62
N LEU A 142 9.69 -5.53 -1.63
CA LEU A 142 9.41 -4.10 -1.50
C LEU A 142 10.57 -3.29 -2.06
N VAL A 143 10.31 -2.54 -3.11
CA VAL A 143 11.30 -1.65 -3.74
C VAL A 143 10.91 -0.18 -3.53
N TYR A 144 11.88 0.64 -3.15
CA TYR A 144 11.71 2.08 -3.02
C TYR A 144 12.06 2.82 -4.32
N ASP A 145 13.00 2.27 -5.09
CA ASP A 145 13.37 2.80 -6.39
C ASP A 145 12.87 1.87 -7.52
N PRO A 146 11.86 2.32 -8.31
CA PRO A 146 11.37 1.54 -9.44
C PRO A 146 12.42 1.20 -10.49
N ALA A 147 13.56 1.90 -10.54
CA ALA A 147 14.65 1.62 -11.47
C ALA A 147 15.28 0.24 -11.26
N ARG A 148 15.22 -0.32 -10.04
CA ARG A 148 15.70 -1.68 -9.74
C ARG A 148 14.96 -2.76 -10.52
N ILE A 149 13.71 -2.50 -10.89
CA ILE A 149 12.86 -3.46 -11.63
C ILE A 149 13.42 -3.61 -13.04
N GLY A 150 13.77 -4.85 -13.40
CA GLY A 150 14.46 -5.20 -14.65
C GLY A 150 16.00 -5.18 -14.57
N GLN A 151 16.59 -4.61 -13.51
CA GLN A 151 18.04 -4.65 -13.26
C GLN A 151 18.41 -5.74 -12.24
N ASP A 152 17.57 -5.91 -11.24
CA ASP A 152 17.79 -6.87 -10.14
C ASP A 152 16.95 -8.13 -10.39
N LYS A 153 17.61 -9.18 -10.87
CA LYS A 153 16.95 -10.46 -11.17
C LYS A 153 16.44 -11.18 -9.92
N THR A 154 16.93 -10.84 -8.72
CA THR A 154 16.46 -11.47 -7.49
C THR A 154 15.01 -11.12 -7.17
N LEU A 155 14.51 -9.98 -7.68
CA LEU A 155 13.13 -9.57 -7.55
C LEU A 155 12.13 -10.48 -8.29
N PHE A 156 12.61 -11.32 -9.19
CA PHE A 156 11.77 -12.22 -10.01
C PHE A 156 11.90 -13.69 -9.63
N GLN A 157 12.61 -14.00 -8.53
CA GLN A 157 12.71 -15.37 -8.01
C GLN A 157 11.34 -15.85 -7.52
N ASP A 158 11.16 -17.16 -7.47
CA ASP A 158 9.95 -17.76 -6.94
C ASP A 158 9.75 -17.42 -5.45
N ILE A 159 8.50 -17.38 -5.04
CA ILE A 159 8.11 -17.18 -3.65
C ILE A 159 7.73 -18.54 -3.07
N ASP A 160 8.34 -18.90 -1.95
CA ASP A 160 7.95 -20.07 -1.17
C ASP A 160 6.63 -19.79 -0.44
N TYR A 161 5.52 -19.99 -1.16
CA TYR A 161 4.19 -19.76 -0.62
C TYR A 161 3.77 -20.76 0.46
N GLU A 162 4.40 -21.93 0.57
CA GLU A 162 4.13 -22.85 1.68
C GLU A 162 4.60 -22.24 3.00
N LYS A 163 5.81 -21.67 3.00
CA LYS A 163 6.33 -20.95 4.15
C LYS A 163 5.51 -19.71 4.48
N VAL A 164 5.14 -18.90 3.47
CA VAL A 164 4.34 -17.69 3.65
C VAL A 164 2.99 -18.01 4.27
N TYR A 165 2.30 -19.03 3.76
CA TYR A 165 0.96 -19.39 4.24
C TYR A 165 0.98 -19.98 5.64
N ARG A 166 2.02 -20.72 6.02
CA ARG A 166 2.17 -21.19 7.41
C ARG A 166 2.14 -20.01 8.40
N ILE A 167 2.89 -18.94 8.11
CA ILE A 167 2.91 -17.73 8.95
C ILE A 167 1.58 -17.00 8.88
N LEU A 168 1.01 -16.87 7.69
CA LEU A 168 -0.23 -16.14 7.46
C LEU A 168 -1.42 -16.80 8.15
N ASP A 169 -1.53 -18.13 8.07
CA ASP A 169 -2.63 -18.90 8.68
C ASP A 169 -2.61 -18.81 10.21
N GLU A 170 -1.42 -18.90 10.83
CA GLU A 170 -1.26 -18.69 12.28
C GLU A 170 -1.72 -17.28 12.68
N LYS A 171 -1.31 -16.27 11.91
CA LYS A 171 -1.67 -14.87 12.16
C LYS A 171 -3.17 -14.62 11.96
N ALA A 172 -3.75 -15.18 10.91
CA ALA A 172 -5.17 -15.08 10.63
C ALA A 172 -6.01 -15.76 11.72
N ALA A 173 -5.60 -16.95 12.17
CA ALA A 173 -6.26 -17.67 13.27
C ALA A 173 -6.23 -16.84 14.56
N PHE A 174 -5.07 -16.30 14.94
CA PHE A 174 -4.94 -15.40 16.08
C PHE A 174 -5.87 -14.18 15.93
N SER A 175 -5.89 -13.58 14.74
CA SER A 175 -6.65 -12.35 14.50
C SER A 175 -8.16 -12.59 14.54
N ARG A 176 -8.64 -13.72 14.00
CA ARG A 176 -10.05 -14.14 14.09
C ARG A 176 -10.47 -14.38 15.55
N GLU A 177 -9.63 -15.06 16.32
CA GLU A 177 -9.94 -15.30 17.74
C GLU A 177 -9.94 -14.00 18.55
N TRP A 178 -8.97 -13.10 18.30
CA TRP A 178 -8.94 -11.78 18.93
C TRP A 178 -10.20 -10.97 18.59
N LEU A 179 -10.63 -10.97 17.33
CA LEU A 179 -11.83 -10.27 16.87
C LEU A 179 -13.08 -10.89 17.54
N ARG A 180 -13.18 -12.22 17.57
CA ARG A 180 -14.28 -12.92 18.23
C ARG A 180 -14.40 -12.53 19.70
N GLN A 181 -13.29 -12.53 20.43
CA GLN A 181 -13.26 -12.11 21.84
C GLN A 181 -13.66 -10.64 22.00
N ALA A 182 -13.16 -9.76 21.13
CA ALA A 182 -13.50 -8.35 21.18
C ALA A 182 -14.99 -8.08 20.92
N LEU A 183 -15.62 -8.84 20.01
CA LEU A 183 -17.06 -8.74 19.74
C LEU A 183 -17.93 -9.29 20.87
N LEU A 184 -17.47 -10.31 21.57
CA LEU A 184 -18.17 -10.91 22.71
C LEU A 184 -17.92 -10.18 24.03
N ALA A 185 -16.92 -9.32 24.10
CA ALA A 185 -16.63 -8.55 25.29
C ALA A 185 -17.79 -7.61 25.64
N PRO A 186 -18.07 -7.39 26.94
CA PRO A 186 -19.07 -6.42 27.35
C PRO A 186 -18.78 -5.05 26.74
N LYS A 187 -19.80 -4.43 26.15
CA LYS A 187 -19.65 -3.09 25.58
C LYS A 187 -19.19 -2.12 26.69
N PRO A 188 -18.10 -1.36 26.47
CA PRO A 188 -17.71 -0.32 27.41
C PRO A 188 -18.86 0.68 27.58
N LYS A 189 -19.07 1.17 28.81
CA LYS A 189 -20.07 2.20 29.03
C LYS A 189 -19.74 3.41 28.16
N ALA A 190 -20.75 4.04 27.59
CA ALA A 190 -20.57 5.22 26.74
C ALA A 190 -19.71 6.31 27.43
N SER A 191 -19.86 6.47 28.77
CA SER A 191 -19.04 7.37 29.57
C SER A 191 -17.53 7.07 29.50
N ASP A 192 -17.14 5.79 29.40
CA ASP A 192 -15.72 5.39 29.36
C ASP A 192 -15.13 5.61 27.99
N LEU A 193 -15.94 5.44 26.94
CA LEU A 193 -15.55 5.73 25.56
C LEU A 193 -15.32 7.24 25.38
N PHE A 194 -16.23 8.08 25.86
CA PHE A 194 -16.11 9.54 25.81
C PHE A 194 -14.87 10.02 26.57
N ARG A 195 -14.60 9.53 27.78
CA ARG A 195 -13.39 9.88 28.53
C ARG A 195 -12.11 9.56 27.77
N THR A 196 -12.07 8.41 27.06
CA THR A 196 -10.89 8.02 26.27
C THR A 196 -10.70 8.88 25.05
N VAL A 197 -11.80 9.26 24.36
CA VAL A 197 -11.76 10.14 23.20
C VAL A 197 -11.38 11.56 23.62
N ASP A 198 -12.02 12.11 24.64
CA ASP A 198 -11.71 13.45 25.15
C ASP A 198 -10.28 13.56 25.67
N GLY A 199 -9.78 12.52 26.33
CA GLY A 199 -8.38 12.46 26.76
C GLY A 199 -7.40 12.50 25.60
N LYS A 200 -7.66 11.75 24.52
CA LYS A 200 -6.81 11.77 23.31
C LYS A 200 -6.90 13.08 22.55
N ILE A 201 -8.10 13.67 22.44
CA ILE A 201 -8.30 14.98 21.81
C ILE A 201 -7.51 16.04 22.59
N ASN A 202 -7.61 16.04 23.91
CA ASN A 202 -6.91 16.99 24.76
C ASN A 202 -5.38 16.82 24.64
N GLU A 203 -4.85 15.60 24.64
CA GLU A 203 -3.42 15.33 24.43
C GLU A 203 -2.93 15.84 23.07
N THR A 204 -3.70 15.60 22.01
CA THR A 204 -3.38 16.05 20.66
C THR A 204 -3.41 17.58 20.57
N THR A 205 -4.42 18.21 21.16
CA THR A 205 -4.55 19.66 21.25
C THR A 205 -3.35 20.28 21.97
N GLN A 206 -2.91 19.71 23.09
CA GLN A 206 -1.73 20.17 23.81
C GLN A 206 -0.44 20.04 22.97
N LYS A 207 -0.30 18.96 22.19
CA LYS A 207 0.83 18.80 21.26
C LYS A 207 0.82 19.87 20.17
N ILE A 208 -0.34 20.17 19.59
CA ILE A 208 -0.49 21.22 18.56
C ILE A 208 -0.10 22.59 19.14
N LEU A 209 -0.61 22.94 20.31
CA LEU A 209 -0.29 24.20 20.96
C LEU A 209 1.22 24.36 21.25
N ARG A 210 1.89 23.29 21.68
CA ARG A 210 3.36 23.29 21.89
C ARG A 210 4.11 23.51 20.58
N LEU A 211 3.70 22.86 19.49
CA LEU A 211 4.31 23.03 18.18
C LEU A 211 4.11 24.47 17.64
N GLN A 212 2.90 25.02 17.78
CA GLN A 212 2.62 26.39 17.38
C GLN A 212 3.51 27.40 18.12
N LYS A 213 3.69 27.22 19.45
CA LYS A 213 4.59 28.04 20.24
C LYS A 213 6.03 27.95 19.75
N LEU A 214 6.52 26.75 19.48
CA LEU A 214 7.87 26.51 18.98
C LEU A 214 8.11 27.18 17.61
N ILE A 215 7.15 27.07 16.69
CA ILE A 215 7.19 27.73 15.38
C ILE A 215 7.26 29.25 15.54
N TYR A 216 6.45 29.81 16.43
CA TYR A 216 6.47 31.24 16.70
C TYR A 216 7.83 31.71 17.25
N GLU A 217 8.40 30.99 18.24
CA GLU A 217 9.71 31.30 18.81
C GLU A 217 10.83 31.21 17.78
N GLN A 218 10.82 30.20 16.91
CA GLN A 218 11.77 30.06 15.81
C GLN A 218 11.63 31.20 14.76
N GLY A 219 10.39 31.61 14.46
CA GLY A 219 10.11 32.73 13.58
C GLY A 219 10.72 34.03 14.11
N GLN A 220 10.55 34.31 15.40
CA GLN A 220 11.15 35.48 16.06
C GLN A 220 12.70 35.45 16.04
N GLN A 221 13.31 34.27 16.22
CA GLN A 221 14.75 34.11 16.13
C GLN A 221 15.25 34.36 14.70
N LEU A 222 14.54 33.86 13.70
CA LEU A 222 14.90 34.08 12.29
C LEU A 222 14.84 35.55 11.91
N GLU A 223 13.77 36.24 12.31
CA GLU A 223 13.65 37.69 12.08
C GLU A 223 14.79 38.48 12.76
N ARG A 224 15.17 38.07 13.98
CA ARG A 224 16.31 38.69 14.69
C ARG A 224 17.62 38.46 13.95
N LEU A 225 17.87 37.28 13.44
CA LEU A 225 19.04 36.93 12.65
C LEU A 225 19.10 37.73 11.34
N ASN A 226 17.99 37.84 10.64
CA ASN A 226 17.89 38.62 9.39
C ASN A 226 18.22 40.09 9.63
N ARG A 227 17.67 40.70 10.69
CA ARG A 227 18.01 42.08 11.07
C ARG A 227 19.51 42.27 11.41
N LEU A 228 20.16 41.25 11.97
CA LEU A 228 21.59 41.29 12.26
C LEU A 228 22.44 41.14 10.99
N LEU A 229 21.99 40.35 10.02
CA LEU A 229 22.63 40.22 8.71
C LEU A 229 22.55 41.54 7.90
N GLU A 230 21.33 42.12 7.83
CA GLU A 230 21.13 43.42 7.16
C GLU A 230 22.03 44.55 7.73
N LYS A 231 22.23 44.55 9.06
CA LYS A 231 23.15 45.51 9.72
C LYS A 231 24.62 45.27 9.40
N LYS A 232 25.03 44.04 9.07
CA LYS A 232 26.41 43.71 8.67
C LYS A 232 26.70 44.03 7.22
N GLU A 233 25.69 43.90 6.34
CA GLU A 233 25.83 44.21 4.91
C GLU A 233 25.68 45.70 4.60
N GLY A 234 25.10 46.47 5.52
CA GLY A 234 24.90 47.94 5.37
C GLY A 234 25.98 48.85 5.95
N ASN A 235 27.15 48.30 6.35
CA ASN A 235 28.28 49.13 6.80
C ASN A 235 29.39 49.09 5.73
N PRO A 236 29.64 50.22 4.98
CA PRO A 236 30.69 50.30 3.98
C PRO A 236 32.10 50.32 4.61
#